data_7a4a5b45e2231430922a8f8964340f2e
#
_entry.id   7a4a5b45e2231430922a8f8964340f2e
#
_cell.length_a   1.000
_cell.length_b   1.000
_cell.length_c   1.000
_cell.angle_alpha   90.00
_cell.angle_beta   90.00
_cell.angle_gamma   90.00
#
_symmetry.space_group_name_H-M   'P 1'
#
loop_
_entity.id
_entity.type
_entity.pdbx_description
1 polymer ?
#
loop_
_entity_poly.entity_id
_entity_poly.type
_entity_poly.pdbx_seq_one_letter_code
_entity_poly.pdbx_strand_id
1 'polypeptide(L)'
;MPIRVTPVVPSTITVHLGLPDEEAENITVSFPDYVKNVASSEIYPTWEPAAIRANVLAIISFALNRVYTEYYRARGYDYDITSTTQFDQAFVPDRGIFENISQIVDDIFNDYIVRQGRVEPLFAQFCDGVRTKCGGLSQWGSVDLAEEGMTPYEILQYYYGGDIGLVTNAPVGGNVPSYPGRPLRRGSVGED
;
A
#
# COMPACT_ATOMS: atom_id res chain seq x y z
N MET A 1 -6.97 -4.58 -29.15
CA MET A 1 -7.11 -4.69 -27.68
C MET A 1 -6.05 -3.86 -27.01
N PRO A 2 -6.41 -3.04 -26.02
CA PRO A 2 -5.40 -2.33 -25.27
C PRO A 2 -4.50 -3.33 -24.54
N ILE A 3 -3.21 -3.13 -24.64
CA ILE A 3 -2.23 -3.95 -23.93
C ILE A 3 -2.39 -3.67 -22.42
N ARG A 4 -2.78 -4.67 -21.65
CA ARG A 4 -2.81 -4.57 -20.19
C ARG A 4 -1.40 -4.76 -19.67
N VAL A 5 -0.87 -3.73 -19.04
CA VAL A 5 0.45 -3.77 -18.43
C VAL A 5 0.29 -4.13 -16.95
N THR A 6 0.88 -5.26 -16.56
CA THR A 6 0.90 -5.67 -15.16
C THR A 6 1.78 -4.71 -14.36
N PRO A 7 1.28 -4.17 -13.24
CA PRO A 7 2.10 -3.32 -12.39
C PRO A 7 3.34 -4.04 -11.86
N VAL A 8 4.43 -3.31 -11.74
CA VAL A 8 5.65 -3.76 -11.09
C VAL A 8 5.73 -3.08 -9.73
N VAL A 9 6.05 -3.83 -8.69
CA VAL A 9 6.28 -3.26 -7.37
C VAL A 9 7.59 -2.47 -7.42
N PRO A 10 7.59 -1.17 -7.10
CA PRO A 10 8.81 -0.38 -7.16
C PRO A 10 9.78 -0.82 -6.07
N SER A 11 11.08 -0.75 -6.35
CA SER A 11 12.10 -1.02 -5.35
C SER A 11 12.14 0.04 -4.25
N THR A 12 11.78 1.28 -4.60
CA THR A 12 11.76 2.42 -3.69
C THR A 12 10.48 3.23 -3.87
N ILE A 13 10.16 4.03 -2.86
CA ILE A 13 9.05 4.97 -2.89
C ILE A 13 9.49 6.30 -2.28
N THR A 14 9.07 7.40 -2.88
CA THR A 14 9.39 8.75 -2.39
C THR A 14 8.22 9.29 -1.58
N VAL A 15 8.49 9.65 -0.34
CA VAL A 15 7.50 10.09 0.65
C VAL A 15 7.71 11.57 0.95
N HIS A 16 6.65 12.36 0.80
CA HIS A 16 6.61 13.76 1.21
C HIS A 16 6.21 13.83 2.69
N LEU A 17 7.05 14.45 3.52
CA LEU A 17 6.86 14.48 4.98
C LEU A 17 5.97 15.64 5.42
N GLY A 18 4.78 15.73 4.84
CA GLY A 18 3.82 16.77 5.15
C GLY A 18 2.57 16.70 4.28
N LEU A 19 1.73 17.71 4.37
CA LEU A 19 0.55 17.87 3.51
C LEU A 19 1.00 18.16 2.07
N PRO A 20 0.17 17.88 1.06
CA PRO A 20 0.61 17.96 -0.33
C PRO A 20 1.27 19.28 -0.75
N ASP A 21 0.72 20.42 -0.34
CA ASP A 21 1.25 21.75 -0.68
C ASP A 21 2.13 22.36 0.42
N GLU A 22 2.34 21.62 1.49
CA GLU A 22 3.21 22.06 2.57
C GLU A 22 4.67 21.93 2.15
N GLU A 23 5.48 22.93 2.47
CA GLU A 23 6.92 22.84 2.28
C GLU A 23 7.50 21.84 3.28
N ALA A 24 7.96 20.71 2.78
CA ALA A 24 8.47 19.64 3.61
C ALA A 24 9.48 18.80 2.81
N GLU A 25 10.27 18.02 3.54
CA GLU A 25 11.28 17.14 2.94
C GLU A 25 10.62 15.98 2.21
N ASN A 26 11.20 15.60 1.07
CA ASN A 26 10.89 14.35 0.38
C ASN A 26 12.02 13.37 0.65
N ILE A 27 11.68 12.18 1.13
CA ILE A 27 12.67 11.11 1.35
C ILE A 27 12.32 9.91 0.47
N THR A 28 13.36 9.19 0.04
CA THR A 28 13.19 7.96 -0.73
C THR A 28 13.65 6.79 0.11
N VAL A 29 12.78 5.81 0.30
CA VAL A 29 13.05 4.62 1.10
C VAL A 29 12.73 3.37 0.28
N SER A 30 13.27 2.21 0.69
CA SER A 30 12.87 0.96 0.06
C SER A 30 11.37 0.72 0.26
N PHE A 31 10.73 0.10 -0.71
CA PHE A 31 9.29 -0.15 -0.63
C PHE A 31 8.94 -1.04 0.58
N PRO A 32 9.65 -2.15 0.84
CA PRO A 32 9.39 -2.93 2.06
C PRO A 32 9.56 -2.12 3.34
N ASP A 33 10.58 -1.29 3.44
CA ASP A 33 10.79 -0.45 4.63
C ASP A 33 9.67 0.57 4.81
N TYR A 34 9.17 1.12 3.72
CA TYR A 34 7.99 1.99 3.76
C TYR A 34 6.78 1.26 4.36
N VAL A 35 6.49 0.07 3.86
CA VAL A 35 5.35 -0.72 4.33
C VAL A 35 5.51 -1.12 5.80
N LYS A 36 6.71 -1.50 6.21
CA LYS A 36 7.02 -1.81 7.63
C LYS A 36 6.77 -0.62 8.53
N ASN A 37 7.18 0.56 8.10
CA ASN A 37 6.99 1.80 8.85
C ASN A 37 5.50 2.13 9.01
N VAL A 38 4.76 2.13 7.91
CA VAL A 38 3.32 2.44 7.93
C VAL A 38 2.58 1.41 8.78
N ALA A 39 2.83 0.13 8.58
CA ALA A 39 2.18 -0.93 9.36
C ALA A 39 2.48 -0.79 10.86
N SER A 40 3.73 -0.52 11.22
CA SER A 40 4.11 -0.30 12.63
C SER A 40 3.50 0.98 13.21
N SER A 41 3.09 1.93 12.35
CA SER A 41 2.42 3.16 12.77
C SER A 41 0.91 3.01 12.85
N GLU A 42 0.32 2.14 12.04
CA GLU A 42 -1.13 2.03 11.87
C GLU A 42 -1.77 0.94 12.73
N ILE A 43 -1.08 -0.18 12.95
CA ILE A 43 -1.65 -1.37 13.61
C ILE A 43 -0.76 -1.86 14.76
N TYR A 44 -1.29 -2.78 15.55
CA TYR A 44 -0.59 -3.31 16.73
C TYR A 44 0.04 -4.67 16.44
N PRO A 45 1.27 -4.92 16.94
CA PRO A 45 1.95 -6.19 16.74
C PRO A 45 1.32 -7.35 17.53
N THR A 46 0.46 -7.05 18.49
CA THR A 46 -0.23 -8.04 19.32
C THR A 46 -1.47 -8.65 18.68
N TRP A 47 -1.88 -8.13 17.52
CA TRP A 47 -3.05 -8.63 16.82
C TRP A 47 -2.80 -10.02 16.21
N GLU A 48 -3.89 -10.75 15.97
CA GLU A 48 -3.82 -12.02 15.25
C GLU A 48 -3.13 -11.87 13.90
N PRO A 49 -2.25 -12.81 13.50
CA PRO A 49 -1.53 -12.72 12.23
C PRO A 49 -2.43 -12.49 11.02
N ALA A 50 -3.63 -13.09 10.99
CA ALA A 50 -4.57 -12.89 9.90
C ALA A 50 -5.02 -11.43 9.79
N ALA A 51 -5.24 -10.75 10.91
CA ALA A 51 -5.58 -9.32 10.93
C ALA A 51 -4.38 -8.48 10.45
N ILE A 52 -3.18 -8.77 10.92
CA ILE A 52 -1.97 -8.07 10.51
C ILE A 52 -1.77 -8.21 9.00
N ARG A 53 -1.87 -9.44 8.46
CA ARG A 53 -1.71 -9.69 7.03
C ARG A 53 -2.74 -8.94 6.18
N ALA A 54 -4.02 -8.96 6.60
CA ALA A 54 -5.07 -8.23 5.88
C ALA A 54 -4.79 -6.73 5.85
N ASN A 55 -4.41 -6.14 6.98
CA ASN A 55 -4.07 -4.72 7.06
C ASN A 55 -2.82 -4.38 6.22
N VAL A 56 -1.79 -5.22 6.26
CA VAL A 56 -0.57 -5.02 5.46
C VAL A 56 -0.90 -5.07 3.96
N LEU A 57 -1.73 -6.00 3.52
CA LEU A 57 -2.16 -6.06 2.12
C LEU A 57 -2.93 -4.79 1.70
N ALA A 58 -3.75 -4.25 2.57
CA ALA A 58 -4.44 -2.98 2.31
C ALA A 58 -3.44 -1.82 2.20
N ILE A 59 -2.47 -1.75 3.10
CA ILE A 59 -1.41 -0.72 3.10
C ILE A 59 -0.60 -0.79 1.80
N ILE A 60 -0.18 -1.99 1.39
CA ILE A 60 0.56 -2.21 0.15
C ILE A 60 -0.27 -1.75 -1.06
N SER A 61 -1.51 -2.19 -1.13
CA SER A 61 -2.40 -1.89 -2.26
C SER A 61 -2.67 -0.40 -2.39
N PHE A 62 -2.89 0.28 -1.27
CA PHE A 62 -3.07 1.73 -1.24
C PHE A 62 -1.85 2.47 -1.81
N ALA A 63 -0.66 2.12 -1.32
CA ALA A 63 0.58 2.73 -1.79
C ALA A 63 0.83 2.45 -3.28
N LEU A 64 0.64 1.21 -3.71
CA LEU A 64 0.81 0.83 -5.11
C LEU A 64 -0.20 1.54 -6.02
N ASN A 65 -1.42 1.77 -5.57
CA ASN A 65 -2.39 2.55 -6.33
C ASN A 65 -1.88 3.97 -6.56
N ARG A 66 -1.35 4.63 -5.52
CA ARG A 66 -0.77 5.98 -5.63
C ARG A 66 0.38 6.02 -6.64
N VAL A 67 1.25 5.01 -6.59
CA VAL A 67 2.39 4.90 -7.51
C VAL A 67 1.91 4.61 -8.93
N TYR A 68 1.05 3.61 -9.09
CA TYR A 68 0.56 3.18 -10.40
C TYR A 68 -0.23 4.27 -11.14
N THR A 69 -1.10 4.97 -10.43
CA THR A 69 -1.91 6.05 -11.01
C THR A 69 -1.13 7.35 -11.14
N GLU A 70 0.08 7.43 -10.59
CA GLU A 70 0.87 8.68 -10.52
C GLU A 70 0.08 9.82 -9.90
N TYR A 71 -0.68 9.52 -8.86
CA TYR A 71 -1.64 10.45 -8.29
C TYR A 71 -1.04 11.83 -8.02
N TYR A 72 0.12 11.89 -7.35
CA TYR A 72 0.80 13.16 -7.07
C TYR A 72 1.68 13.62 -8.25
N ARG A 73 2.41 12.71 -8.86
CA ARG A 73 3.34 13.08 -9.95
C ARG A 73 2.61 13.63 -11.16
N ALA A 74 1.44 13.10 -11.50
CA ALA A 74 0.63 13.61 -12.58
C ALA A 74 0.09 15.03 -12.30
N ARG A 75 0.09 15.43 -11.02
CA ARG A 75 -0.32 16.77 -10.58
C ARG A 75 0.86 17.73 -10.42
N GLY A 76 2.08 17.29 -10.80
CA GLY A 76 3.27 18.12 -10.77
C GLY A 76 4.10 18.04 -9.50
N TYR A 77 3.76 17.15 -8.57
CA TYR A 77 4.54 16.94 -7.35
C TYR A 77 5.71 15.97 -7.59
N ASP A 78 6.78 16.12 -6.83
CA ASP A 78 8.02 15.34 -6.96
C ASP A 78 8.08 14.15 -6.00
N TYR A 79 6.93 13.59 -5.62
CA TYR A 79 6.85 12.46 -4.71
C TYR A 79 5.69 11.52 -5.09
N ASP A 80 5.73 10.32 -4.54
CA ASP A 80 4.72 9.28 -4.79
C ASP A 80 3.54 9.34 -3.83
N ILE A 81 3.81 9.68 -2.57
CA ILE A 81 2.83 9.59 -1.48
C ILE A 81 3.22 10.58 -0.37
N THR A 82 2.24 10.99 0.44
CA THR A 82 2.52 11.80 1.63
C THR A 82 2.63 10.92 2.88
N SER A 83 3.16 11.49 3.95
CA SER A 83 3.25 10.84 5.27
C SER A 83 1.98 10.99 6.10
N THR A 84 0.94 11.62 5.56
CA THR A 84 -0.23 12.06 6.35
C THR A 84 -1.40 11.10 6.23
N THR A 85 -2.11 10.87 7.33
CA THR A 85 -3.35 10.08 7.35
C THR A 85 -4.52 10.82 6.70
N GLN A 86 -4.44 12.15 6.60
CA GLN A 86 -5.47 12.95 5.98
C GLN A 86 -5.60 12.65 4.47
N PHE A 87 -4.49 12.41 3.80
CA PHE A 87 -4.47 12.15 2.37
C PHE A 87 -4.09 10.71 2.03
N ASP A 88 -3.23 10.09 2.82
CA ASP A 88 -2.66 8.78 2.52
C ASP A 88 -2.66 7.89 3.77
N GLN A 89 -1.49 7.57 4.31
CA GLN A 89 -1.34 6.70 5.46
C GLN A 89 -0.14 7.14 6.31
N ALA A 90 -0.14 6.77 7.59
CA ALA A 90 0.85 7.26 8.53
C ALA A 90 2.24 6.70 8.26
N PHE A 91 3.15 7.54 7.85
CA PHE A 91 4.57 7.25 7.78
C PHE A 91 5.28 8.17 8.79
N VAL A 92 6.02 7.58 9.71
CA VAL A 92 6.72 8.31 10.77
C VAL A 92 8.22 8.06 10.63
N PRO A 93 9.00 9.07 10.19
CA PRO A 93 10.45 8.88 10.01
C PRO A 93 11.13 8.37 11.27
N ASP A 94 12.08 7.47 11.11
CA ASP A 94 12.95 6.95 12.17
C ASP A 94 12.23 6.21 13.31
N ARG A 95 10.97 5.84 13.12
CA ARG A 95 10.29 5.05 14.13
C ARG A 95 10.80 3.61 14.19
N GLY A 96 10.74 2.99 15.37
CA GLY A 96 11.04 1.58 15.53
C GLY A 96 10.03 0.68 14.80
N ILE A 97 10.52 -0.42 14.25
CA ILE A 97 9.71 -1.39 13.51
C ILE A 97 9.52 -2.64 14.36
N PHE A 98 8.28 -3.10 14.49
CA PHE A 98 7.98 -4.34 15.19
C PHE A 98 8.44 -5.54 14.38
N GLU A 99 9.17 -6.46 15.01
CA GLU A 99 9.80 -7.58 14.30
C GLU A 99 8.81 -8.51 13.61
N ASN A 100 7.71 -8.87 14.27
CA ASN A 100 6.71 -9.74 13.65
C ASN A 100 6.00 -9.08 12.46
N ILE A 101 5.77 -7.77 12.53
CA ILE A 101 5.24 -7.01 11.40
C ILE A 101 6.25 -6.99 10.27
N SER A 102 7.53 -6.75 10.58
CA SER A 102 8.61 -6.78 9.60
C SER A 102 8.67 -8.12 8.85
N GLN A 103 8.57 -9.23 9.57
CA GLN A 103 8.57 -10.56 8.97
C GLN A 103 7.37 -10.78 8.04
N ILE A 104 6.20 -10.36 8.44
CA ILE A 104 4.99 -10.46 7.60
C ILE A 104 5.17 -9.62 6.33
N VAL A 105 5.67 -8.40 6.45
CA VAL A 105 5.92 -7.54 5.28
C VAL A 105 6.94 -8.19 4.34
N ASP A 106 8.01 -8.76 4.86
CA ASP A 106 9.01 -9.47 4.04
C ASP A 106 8.38 -10.61 3.24
N ASP A 107 7.37 -11.28 3.80
CA ASP A 107 6.67 -12.37 3.12
C ASP A 107 5.75 -11.88 1.99
N ILE A 108 5.11 -10.72 2.15
CA ILE A 108 3.99 -10.32 1.28
C ILE A 108 4.12 -8.93 0.65
N PHE A 109 5.26 -8.23 0.74
CA PHE A 109 5.40 -6.86 0.26
C PHE A 109 5.12 -6.69 -1.23
N ASN A 110 5.21 -7.75 -2.02
CA ASN A 110 4.91 -7.77 -3.45
C ASN A 110 3.61 -8.50 -3.79
N ASP A 111 2.72 -8.61 -2.81
CA ASP A 111 1.35 -9.07 -2.99
C ASP A 111 0.42 -7.86 -2.86
N TYR A 112 -0.65 -7.80 -3.65
CA TYR A 112 -1.60 -6.69 -3.56
C TYR A 112 -2.99 -7.09 -4.04
N ILE A 113 -3.96 -6.26 -3.68
CA ILE A 113 -5.37 -6.46 -3.99
C ILE A 113 -5.70 -5.81 -5.33
N VAL A 114 -6.52 -6.48 -6.12
CA VAL A 114 -7.10 -5.94 -7.37
C VAL A 114 -8.60 -6.21 -7.39
N ARG A 115 -9.34 -5.48 -8.21
CA ARG A 115 -10.67 -5.92 -8.64
C ARG A 115 -10.49 -7.01 -9.69
N GLN A 116 -11.31 -8.05 -9.65
CA GLN A 116 -11.26 -9.12 -10.64
C GLN A 116 -11.40 -8.54 -12.06
N GLY A 117 -10.53 -8.98 -12.96
CA GLY A 117 -10.49 -8.49 -14.33
C GLY A 117 -9.76 -7.16 -14.53
N ARG A 118 -9.22 -6.55 -13.48
CA ARG A 118 -8.44 -5.31 -13.55
C ARG A 118 -7.00 -5.56 -13.13
N VAL A 119 -6.09 -4.72 -13.62
CA VAL A 119 -4.65 -4.79 -13.27
C VAL A 119 -4.23 -3.71 -12.28
N GLU A 120 -5.03 -2.66 -12.12
CA GLU A 120 -4.74 -1.57 -11.21
C GLU A 120 -4.78 -2.06 -9.75
N PRO A 121 -3.76 -1.78 -8.95
CA PRO A 121 -3.83 -2.04 -7.51
C PRO A 121 -5.03 -1.32 -6.89
N LEU A 122 -5.76 -2.01 -6.04
CA LEU A 122 -6.96 -1.45 -5.43
C LEU A 122 -6.61 -0.21 -4.59
N PHE A 123 -7.39 0.85 -4.76
CA PHE A 123 -7.37 1.98 -3.84
C PHE A 123 -7.98 1.54 -2.50
N ALA A 124 -7.20 0.84 -1.72
CA ALA A 124 -7.63 0.13 -0.52
C ALA A 124 -7.67 1.06 0.69
N GLN A 125 -8.74 1.85 0.80
CA GLN A 125 -8.95 2.73 1.95
C GLN A 125 -9.18 1.92 3.22
N PHE A 126 -8.72 2.46 4.35
CA PHE A 126 -8.91 1.88 5.66
C PHE A 126 -9.01 2.97 6.73
N CYS A 127 -9.57 2.63 7.88
CA CYS A 127 -9.68 3.50 9.04
C CYS A 127 -9.73 2.64 10.30
N ASP A 128 -9.65 3.26 11.48
CA ASP A 128 -9.68 2.50 12.73
C ASP A 128 -11.01 1.75 12.93
N GLY A 129 -12.10 2.29 12.43
CA GLY A 129 -13.44 1.69 12.55
C GLY A 129 -14.11 1.98 13.87
N VAL A 130 -13.48 2.73 14.75
CA VAL A 130 -13.98 3.11 16.09
C VAL A 130 -14.20 4.60 16.17
N ARG A 131 -13.14 5.40 16.01
CA ARG A 131 -13.22 6.87 16.00
C ARG A 131 -13.64 7.40 14.65
N THR A 132 -13.13 6.78 13.59
CA THR A 132 -13.42 7.12 12.20
C THR A 132 -14.00 5.92 11.51
N LYS A 133 -15.11 6.10 10.79
CA LYS A 133 -15.70 5.07 9.95
C LYS A 133 -15.53 5.46 8.49
N CYS A 134 -15.23 4.47 7.65
CA CYS A 134 -15.02 4.66 6.21
C CYS A 134 -15.67 3.52 5.43
N GLY A 135 -15.69 3.65 4.10
CA GLY A 135 -16.20 2.60 3.21
C GLY A 135 -15.23 1.45 2.97
N GLY A 136 -14.06 1.46 3.60
CA GLY A 136 -13.03 0.44 3.45
C GLY A 136 -12.85 -0.45 4.67
N LEU A 137 -11.63 -0.97 4.82
CA LEU A 137 -11.29 -1.87 5.93
C LEU A 137 -11.36 -1.15 7.27
N SER A 138 -12.07 -1.76 8.23
CA SER A 138 -12.00 -1.39 9.64
C SER A 138 -10.82 -2.12 10.28
N GLN A 139 -9.83 -1.38 10.79
CA GLN A 139 -8.65 -1.98 11.41
C GLN A 139 -9.03 -2.81 12.63
N TRP A 140 -9.81 -2.27 13.55
CA TRP A 140 -10.30 -3.01 14.72
C TRP A 140 -11.29 -4.10 14.34
N GLY A 141 -12.15 -3.86 13.33
CA GLY A 141 -13.06 -4.89 12.84
C GLY A 141 -12.34 -6.11 12.27
N SER A 142 -11.17 -5.90 11.64
CA SER A 142 -10.36 -7.00 11.12
C SER A 142 -9.86 -7.93 12.25
N VAL A 143 -9.61 -7.37 13.43
CA VAL A 143 -9.21 -8.16 14.62
C VAL A 143 -10.35 -9.10 15.02
N ASP A 144 -11.57 -8.58 15.09
CA ASP A 144 -12.74 -9.39 15.46
C ASP A 144 -12.95 -10.53 14.46
N LEU A 145 -12.83 -10.25 13.16
CA LEU A 145 -12.98 -11.28 12.13
C LEU A 145 -11.86 -12.31 12.17
N ALA A 146 -10.63 -11.90 12.46
CA ALA A 146 -9.51 -12.82 12.63
C ALA A 146 -9.71 -13.74 13.84
N GLU A 147 -10.24 -13.20 14.95
CA GLU A 147 -10.56 -13.99 16.13
C GLU A 147 -11.67 -15.00 15.87
N GLU A 148 -12.56 -14.73 14.93
CA GLU A 148 -13.58 -15.66 14.44
C GLU A 148 -13.03 -16.73 13.49
N GLY A 149 -11.75 -16.66 13.15
CA GLY A 149 -11.07 -17.63 12.30
C GLY A 149 -11.06 -17.30 10.82
N MET A 150 -11.43 -16.08 10.44
CA MET A 150 -11.36 -15.68 9.03
C MET A 150 -9.90 -15.54 8.56
N THR A 151 -9.65 -15.98 7.33
CA THR A 151 -8.37 -15.80 6.66
C THR A 151 -8.17 -14.33 6.25
N PRO A 152 -6.93 -13.90 5.96
CA PRO A 152 -6.70 -12.55 5.46
C PRO A 152 -7.53 -12.21 4.22
N TYR A 153 -7.64 -13.14 3.28
CA TYR A 153 -8.43 -12.94 2.07
C TYR A 153 -9.92 -12.78 2.38
N GLU A 154 -10.47 -13.60 3.27
CA GLU A 154 -11.87 -13.49 3.70
C GLU A 154 -12.15 -12.16 4.40
N ILE A 155 -11.21 -11.69 5.23
CA ILE A 155 -11.32 -10.36 5.87
C ILE A 155 -11.37 -9.26 4.81
N LEU A 156 -10.47 -9.33 3.82
CA LEU A 156 -10.45 -8.34 2.73
C LEU A 156 -11.73 -8.38 1.89
N GLN A 157 -12.26 -9.56 1.61
CA GLN A 157 -13.53 -9.71 0.89
C GLN A 157 -14.70 -9.11 1.68
N TYR A 158 -14.68 -9.26 2.99
CA TYR A 158 -15.72 -8.70 3.85
C TYR A 158 -15.83 -7.17 3.70
N TYR A 159 -14.67 -6.48 3.62
CA TYR A 159 -14.65 -5.02 3.56
C TYR A 159 -14.64 -4.46 2.14
N TYR A 160 -14.02 -5.13 1.19
CA TYR A 160 -13.87 -4.62 -0.17
C TYR A 160 -14.78 -5.29 -1.19
N GLY A 161 -15.44 -6.38 -0.82
CA GLY A 161 -16.37 -7.11 -1.68
C GLY A 161 -15.81 -8.43 -2.19
N GLY A 162 -16.70 -9.32 -2.60
CA GLY A 162 -16.33 -10.65 -3.08
C GLY A 162 -15.69 -10.66 -4.46
N ASP A 163 -15.67 -9.53 -5.15
CA ASP A 163 -15.11 -9.37 -6.49
C ASP A 163 -13.63 -8.97 -6.50
N ILE A 164 -12.96 -9.05 -5.37
CA ILE A 164 -11.51 -8.80 -5.30
C ILE A 164 -10.72 -10.06 -5.60
N GLY A 165 -9.46 -9.86 -6.02
CA GLY A 165 -8.47 -10.91 -6.16
C GLY A 165 -7.15 -10.44 -5.56
N LEU A 166 -6.23 -11.39 -5.39
CA LEU A 166 -4.86 -11.09 -4.95
C LEU A 166 -3.89 -11.39 -6.09
N VAL A 167 -3.02 -10.44 -6.38
CA VAL A 167 -1.81 -10.67 -7.17
C VAL A 167 -0.71 -11.04 -6.17
N THR A 168 -0.07 -12.18 -6.37
CA THR A 168 0.99 -12.66 -5.49
C THR A 168 2.30 -12.75 -6.23
N ASN A 169 3.40 -12.51 -5.54
CA ASN A 169 4.75 -12.57 -6.11
C ASN A 169 4.92 -11.70 -7.35
N ALA A 170 4.38 -10.48 -7.32
CA ALA A 170 4.55 -9.54 -8.41
C ALA A 170 6.03 -9.22 -8.63
N PRO A 171 6.46 -8.95 -9.88
CA PRO A 171 7.84 -8.56 -10.13
C PRO A 171 8.19 -7.26 -9.41
N VAL A 172 9.41 -7.20 -8.89
CA VAL A 172 9.96 -6.03 -8.19
C VAL A 172 11.11 -5.50 -9.02
N GLY A 173 11.21 -4.20 -9.18
CA GLY A 173 12.35 -3.65 -9.88
C GLY A 173 12.20 -2.21 -10.31
N GLY A 174 13.30 -1.67 -10.88
CA GLY A 174 13.41 -0.28 -11.29
C GLY A 174 12.65 0.08 -12.57
N ASN A 175 12.32 -0.91 -13.41
CA ASN A 175 11.63 -0.66 -14.67
C ASN A 175 10.11 -0.75 -14.47
N VAL A 176 9.45 0.38 -14.36
CA VAL A 176 7.99 0.43 -14.36
C VAL A 176 7.53 0.33 -15.82
N PRO A 177 6.76 -0.70 -16.18
CA PRO A 177 6.22 -0.78 -17.53
C PRO A 177 5.37 0.46 -17.84
N SER A 178 5.53 1.00 -19.05
CA SER A 178 4.62 2.03 -19.51
C SER A 178 3.39 1.40 -20.14
N TYR A 179 2.27 2.08 -20.00
CA TYR A 179 1.06 1.72 -20.74
C TYR A 179 0.63 2.92 -21.59
N PRO A 180 -0.25 2.71 -22.57
CA PRO A 180 -0.63 3.79 -23.46
C PRO A 180 -1.06 5.06 -22.72
N GLY A 181 -0.43 6.19 -23.07
CA GLY A 181 -0.71 7.49 -22.47
C GLY A 181 0.05 7.80 -21.19
N ARG A 182 0.88 6.89 -20.71
CA ARG A 182 1.65 7.11 -19.50
C ARG A 182 3.14 7.19 -19.81
N PRO A 183 3.80 8.33 -19.53
CA PRO A 183 5.25 8.41 -19.67
C PRO A 183 5.95 7.57 -18.60
N LEU A 184 7.13 7.07 -18.92
CA LEU A 184 8.01 6.44 -17.95
C LEU A 184 8.44 7.49 -16.91
N ARG A 185 8.43 7.10 -15.64
CA ARG A 185 8.88 7.96 -14.57
C ARG A 185 10.41 8.02 -14.56
N ARG A 186 10.94 9.23 -14.38
CA ARG A 186 12.35 9.39 -14.12
C ARG A 186 12.68 8.72 -12.78
N GLY A 187 13.82 8.05 -12.70
CA GLY A 187 14.23 7.34 -11.50
C GLY A 187 13.65 5.94 -11.37
N SER A 188 12.70 5.56 -12.23
CA SER A 188 12.22 4.18 -12.31
C SER A 188 12.86 3.41 -13.46
N VAL A 189 13.75 4.05 -14.21
CA VAL A 189 14.47 3.46 -15.34
C VAL A 189 15.95 3.41 -15.00
N GLY A 190 16.46 2.22 -14.72
CA GLY A 190 17.89 1.95 -14.75
C GLY A 190 18.75 2.68 -13.74
N GLU A 191 18.21 3.08 -12.62
CA GLU A 191 19.06 3.41 -11.48
C GLU A 191 19.45 2.10 -10.78
N ASP A 192 20.53 1.55 -11.23
CA ASP A 192 21.16 0.40 -10.60
C ASP A 192 22.08 0.85 -9.49
#